data_f27c726744dca03143c3613b83a5e5a4
#
_entry.id   f27c726744dca03143c3613b83a5e5a4
#
_cell.length_a   1.000
_cell.length_b   1.000
_cell.length_c   1.000
_cell.angle_alpha   90.00
_cell.angle_beta   90.00
_cell.angle_gamma   90.00
#
_symmetry.space_group_name_H-M   'P 1'
#
loop_
_entity.id
_entity.type
_entity.pdbx_description
1 polymer ?
#
loop_
_entity_poly.entity_id
_entity_poly.type
_entity_poly.pdbx_seq_one_letter_code
_entity_poly.pdbx_strand_id
1 'polypeptide(L)'
;MPAYDVRRSITINAPPETVFDTVADYGTWTKWSPWLGIDKQANVTVTDDSNSVNSVYRWVGDVVGQGEIEHKGLQRPNQIDDEIRFVKPFKSVSNVSFELQPDGDGTKITWGMKGKLPWFLF
;
A
#
# COMPACT_ATOMS: atom_id res chain seq x y z
N MET A 1 5.09 -19.19 -12.84
CA MET A 1 4.04 -18.16 -12.81
C MET A 1 4.54 -16.88 -13.45
N PRO A 2 3.69 -16.21 -14.24
CA PRO A 2 4.10 -14.94 -14.83
C PRO A 2 4.36 -13.88 -13.76
N ALA A 3 5.41 -13.11 -13.95
CA ALA A 3 5.74 -12.00 -13.07
C ALA A 3 5.11 -10.71 -13.57
N TYR A 4 4.84 -9.78 -12.68
CA TYR A 4 4.39 -8.45 -13.05
C TYR A 4 5.14 -7.39 -12.27
N ASP A 5 5.27 -6.21 -12.88
CA ASP A 5 5.87 -5.02 -12.26
C ASP A 5 5.06 -3.83 -12.72
N VAL A 6 4.27 -3.26 -11.81
CA VAL A 6 3.40 -2.13 -12.09
C VAL A 6 3.91 -0.91 -11.32
N ARG A 7 4.03 0.23 -11.99
CA ARG A 7 4.46 1.48 -11.38
C ARG A 7 3.54 2.63 -11.78
N ARG A 8 3.30 3.52 -10.82
CA ARG A 8 2.54 4.76 -11.02
C ARG A 8 3.19 5.88 -10.22
N SER A 9 3.13 7.08 -10.77
CA SER A 9 3.68 8.26 -10.10
C SER A 9 2.66 9.38 -10.07
N ILE A 10 2.72 10.18 -8.99
CA ILE A 10 1.88 11.36 -8.84
C ILE A 10 2.69 12.41 -8.06
N THR A 11 2.47 13.68 -8.35
CA THR A 11 3.05 14.77 -7.59
C THR A 11 2.02 15.33 -6.62
N ILE A 12 2.42 15.43 -5.34
CA ILE A 12 1.56 15.91 -4.26
C ILE A 12 2.13 17.23 -3.76
N ASN A 13 1.27 18.22 -3.54
CA ASN A 13 1.68 19.53 -3.06
C ASN A 13 1.87 19.55 -1.54
N ALA A 14 2.83 18.79 -1.07
CA ALA A 14 3.22 18.70 0.33
C ALA A 14 4.68 18.24 0.43
N PRO A 15 5.41 18.58 1.52
CA PRO A 15 6.80 18.15 1.69
C PRO A 15 6.92 16.62 1.81
N PRO A 16 8.09 16.04 1.45
CA PRO A 16 8.28 14.58 1.54
C PRO A 16 8.01 14.00 2.92
N GLU A 17 8.39 14.69 3.99
CA GLU A 17 8.15 14.23 5.35
C GLU A 17 6.66 14.08 5.66
N THR A 18 5.85 15.04 5.24
CA THR A 18 4.40 15.02 5.43
C THR A 18 3.76 13.88 4.64
N VAL A 19 4.16 13.72 3.38
CA VAL A 19 3.65 12.65 2.51
C VAL A 19 4.06 11.29 3.07
N PHE A 20 5.32 11.14 3.47
CA PHE A 20 5.81 9.90 4.06
C PHE A 20 5.02 9.53 5.31
N ASP A 21 4.87 10.46 6.25
CA ASP A 21 4.19 10.19 7.52
C ASP A 21 2.72 9.79 7.30
N THR A 22 2.07 10.37 6.29
CA THR A 22 0.69 10.02 5.95
C THR A 22 0.61 8.61 5.35
N VAL A 23 1.47 8.28 4.40
CA VAL A 23 1.45 6.96 3.74
C VAL A 23 1.93 5.86 4.69
N ALA A 24 2.91 6.16 5.55
CA ALA A 24 3.43 5.18 6.50
C ALA A 24 2.42 4.86 7.61
N ASP A 25 1.49 5.75 7.91
CA ASP A 25 0.50 5.53 8.97
C ASP A 25 -0.74 4.85 8.39
N TYR A 26 -0.88 3.55 8.61
CA TYR A 26 -2.04 2.78 8.18
C TYR A 26 -3.36 3.29 8.76
N GLY A 27 -3.32 4.00 9.89
CA GLY A 27 -4.51 4.62 10.46
C GLY A 27 -5.14 5.70 9.57
N THR A 28 -4.36 6.27 8.62
CA THR A 28 -4.88 7.25 7.67
C THR A 28 -5.46 6.63 6.40
N TRP A 29 -5.18 5.36 6.13
CA TRP A 29 -5.49 4.73 4.84
C TRP A 29 -6.98 4.69 4.53
N THR A 30 -7.82 4.54 5.54
CA THR A 30 -9.28 4.55 5.35
C THR A 30 -9.81 5.88 4.82
N LYS A 31 -9.04 6.96 4.97
CA LYS A 31 -9.44 8.29 4.53
C LYS A 31 -9.16 8.55 3.05
N TRP A 32 -8.15 7.87 2.48
CA TRP A 32 -7.72 8.15 1.12
C TRP A 32 -7.68 6.92 0.20
N SER A 33 -7.84 5.71 0.74
CA SER A 33 -7.78 4.49 -0.05
C SER A 33 -9.00 4.39 -0.98
N PRO A 34 -8.81 4.22 -2.30
CA PRO A 34 -9.94 4.08 -3.22
C PRO A 34 -10.71 2.77 -3.02
N TRP A 35 -10.11 1.76 -2.40
CA TRP A 35 -10.74 0.46 -2.18
C TRP A 35 -11.96 0.55 -1.29
N LEU A 36 -11.91 1.40 -0.25
CA LEU A 36 -13.05 1.58 0.65
C LEU A 36 -14.17 2.39 0.01
N GLY A 37 -13.89 3.17 -1.02
CA GLY A 37 -14.91 3.82 -1.82
C GLY A 37 -15.71 2.82 -2.64
N ILE A 38 -15.09 1.69 -3.01
CA ILE A 38 -15.73 0.62 -3.79
C ILE A 38 -16.54 -0.30 -2.86
N ASP A 39 -16.04 -0.60 -1.67
CA ASP A 39 -16.69 -1.49 -0.71
C ASP A 39 -16.79 -0.83 0.65
N LYS A 40 -17.88 -0.09 0.86
CA LYS A 40 -18.12 0.68 2.10
C LYS A 40 -18.38 -0.21 3.30
N GLN A 41 -18.70 -1.49 3.09
CA GLN A 41 -18.99 -2.45 4.16
C GLN A 41 -17.78 -3.33 4.48
N ALA A 42 -16.63 -3.08 3.85
CA ALA A 42 -15.42 -3.81 4.15
C ALA A 42 -14.99 -3.57 5.61
N ASN A 43 -14.59 -4.63 6.28
CA ASN A 43 -14.00 -4.54 7.61
C ASN A 43 -12.51 -4.31 7.50
N VAL A 44 -12.02 -3.28 8.18
CA VAL A 44 -10.61 -2.93 8.20
C VAL A 44 -10.11 -3.01 9.64
N THR A 45 -8.96 -3.65 9.82
CA THR A 45 -8.27 -3.76 11.09
C THR A 45 -6.85 -3.28 10.93
N VAL A 46 -6.40 -2.40 11.80
CA VAL A 46 -5.04 -1.86 11.81
C VAL A 46 -4.43 -2.18 13.16
N THR A 47 -3.15 -2.60 13.17
CA THR A 47 -2.43 -2.84 14.43
C THR A 47 -2.33 -1.55 15.26
N ASP A 48 -2.20 -1.69 16.58
CA ASP A 48 -2.12 -0.53 17.49
C ASP A 48 -1.00 0.42 17.11
N ASP A 49 0.15 -0.13 16.72
CA ASP A 49 1.26 0.63 16.15
C ASP A 49 1.09 0.65 14.64
N SER A 50 0.51 1.73 14.11
CA SER A 50 0.08 1.79 12.71
C SER A 50 1.10 2.41 11.76
N ASN A 51 2.27 2.84 12.26
CA ASN A 51 3.26 3.57 11.46
C ASN A 51 4.69 3.10 11.65
N SER A 52 4.88 1.86 12.05
CA SER A 52 6.21 1.25 12.29
C SER A 52 6.41 0.01 11.44
N VAL A 53 7.65 -0.46 11.38
CA VAL A 53 7.96 -1.78 10.81
C VAL A 53 7.15 -2.84 11.57
N ASN A 54 6.56 -3.78 10.82
CA ASN A 54 5.63 -4.80 11.28
C ASN A 54 4.21 -4.31 11.56
N SER A 55 3.89 -3.04 11.32
CA SER A 55 2.49 -2.59 11.33
C SER A 55 1.73 -3.26 10.19
N VAL A 56 0.47 -3.63 10.42
CA VAL A 56 -0.35 -4.37 9.45
C VAL A 56 -1.70 -3.69 9.29
N TYR A 57 -2.12 -3.61 8.02
CA TYR A 57 -3.44 -3.16 7.61
C TYR A 57 -4.16 -4.34 6.97
N ARG A 58 -5.27 -4.78 7.56
CA ARG A 58 -6.07 -5.92 7.07
C ARG A 58 -7.43 -5.47 6.61
N TRP A 59 -7.91 -6.11 5.54
CA TRP A 59 -9.25 -5.85 5.03
C TRP A 59 -9.99 -7.16 4.73
N VAL A 60 -11.31 -7.13 4.94
CA VAL A 60 -12.22 -8.21 4.57
C VAL A 60 -13.49 -7.57 4.02
N GLY A 61 -13.87 -7.91 2.79
CA GLY A 61 -15.09 -7.40 2.18
C GLY A 61 -15.55 -8.24 1.02
N ASP A 62 -16.80 -8.10 0.64
CA ASP A 62 -17.39 -8.88 -0.44
C ASP A 62 -16.89 -8.45 -1.82
N VAL A 63 -16.56 -7.17 -1.97
CA VAL A 63 -16.07 -6.62 -3.23
C VAL A 63 -14.54 -6.60 -3.28
N VAL A 64 -13.90 -6.10 -2.22
CA VAL A 64 -12.43 -5.95 -2.17
C VAL A 64 -11.70 -7.24 -1.81
N GLY A 65 -12.44 -8.31 -1.45
CA GLY A 65 -11.83 -9.56 -1.06
C GLY A 65 -11.24 -9.51 0.34
N GLN A 66 -10.20 -10.30 0.57
CA GLN A 66 -9.52 -10.38 1.87
C GLN A 66 -8.01 -10.36 1.67
N GLY A 67 -7.32 -9.61 2.52
CA GLY A 67 -5.87 -9.55 2.49
C GLY A 67 -5.33 -8.66 3.59
N GLU A 68 -4.01 -8.49 3.55
CA GLU A 68 -3.30 -7.61 4.47
C GLU A 68 -2.05 -7.05 3.81
N ILE A 69 -1.60 -5.90 4.28
CA ILE A 69 -0.33 -5.29 3.88
C ILE A 69 0.46 -4.96 5.15
N GLU A 70 1.75 -5.19 5.12
CA GLU A 70 2.63 -5.03 6.26
C GLU A 70 3.87 -4.22 5.89
N HIS A 71 4.28 -3.28 6.75
CA HIS A 71 5.53 -2.57 6.58
C HIS A 71 6.72 -3.49 6.87
N LYS A 72 7.60 -3.64 5.88
CA LYS A 72 8.84 -4.40 6.02
C LYS A 72 10.06 -3.51 6.18
N GLY A 73 10.02 -2.30 5.65
CA GLY A 73 11.09 -1.32 5.77
C GLY A 73 10.56 0.09 5.67
N LEU A 74 11.09 0.99 6.49
CA LEU A 74 10.73 2.40 6.48
C LEU A 74 12.03 3.21 6.49
N GLN A 75 12.23 4.03 5.45
CA GLN A 75 13.37 4.94 5.32
C GLN A 75 12.84 6.36 5.13
N ARG A 76 12.52 7.01 6.22
CA ARG A 76 11.95 8.35 6.20
C ARG A 76 12.94 9.39 5.70
N PRO A 77 12.54 10.28 4.80
CA PRO A 77 11.25 10.43 4.14
C PRO A 77 11.22 9.86 2.71
N ASN A 78 12.09 8.93 2.39
CA ASN A 78 12.41 8.58 1.00
C ASN A 78 11.73 7.31 0.50
N GLN A 79 11.55 6.30 1.37
CA GLN A 79 11.11 5.00 0.88
C GLN A 79 10.32 4.22 1.93
N ILE A 80 9.28 3.54 1.46
CA ILE A 80 8.48 2.60 2.23
C ILE A 80 8.47 1.29 1.45
N ASP A 81 8.83 0.18 2.11
CA ASP A 81 8.80 -1.15 1.53
C ASP A 81 7.78 -1.99 2.29
N ASP A 82 6.80 -2.52 1.57
CA ASP A 82 5.71 -3.29 2.14
C ASP A 82 5.59 -4.65 1.48
N GLU A 83 4.95 -5.58 2.17
CA GLU A 83 4.53 -6.86 1.61
C GLU A 83 3.01 -6.95 1.70
N ILE A 84 2.36 -7.17 0.55
CA ILE A 84 0.91 -7.36 0.49
C ILE A 84 0.62 -8.83 0.28
N ARG A 85 -0.31 -9.36 1.09
CA ARG A 85 -0.72 -10.76 1.07
C ARG A 85 -2.22 -10.83 0.80
N PHE A 86 -2.59 -11.39 -0.34
CA PHE A 86 -3.99 -11.63 -0.69
C PHE A 86 -4.40 -13.01 -0.23
N VAL A 87 -5.63 -13.12 0.30
CA VAL A 87 -6.23 -14.39 0.72
C VAL A 87 -7.40 -14.73 -0.19
N LYS A 88 -8.22 -13.76 -0.54
CA LYS A 88 -9.36 -13.91 -1.45
C LYS A 88 -9.33 -12.81 -2.49
N PRO A 89 -9.69 -13.10 -3.73
CA PRO A 89 -10.26 -14.35 -4.25
C PRO A 89 -9.25 -15.49 -4.42
N PHE A 90 -7.94 -15.24 -4.30
CA PHE A 90 -6.89 -16.25 -4.39
C PHE A 90 -5.69 -15.82 -3.55
N LYS A 91 -4.89 -16.79 -3.11
CA LYS A 91 -3.68 -16.49 -2.34
C LYS A 91 -2.57 -15.98 -3.24
N SER A 92 -1.96 -14.86 -2.84
CA SER A 92 -0.84 -14.26 -3.56
C SER A 92 -0.05 -13.37 -2.62
N VAL A 93 1.26 -13.26 -2.85
CA VAL A 93 2.15 -12.37 -2.11
C VAL A 93 2.88 -11.48 -3.11
N SER A 94 2.94 -10.20 -2.82
CA SER A 94 3.61 -9.23 -3.69
C SER A 94 4.39 -8.22 -2.85
N ASN A 95 5.42 -7.63 -3.45
CA ASN A 95 6.16 -6.55 -2.83
C ASN A 95 5.62 -5.22 -3.34
N VAL A 96 5.38 -4.30 -2.42
CA VAL A 96 4.91 -2.95 -2.71
C VAL A 96 5.96 -1.97 -2.24
N SER A 97 6.26 -0.97 -3.05
CA SER A 97 7.19 0.09 -2.66
C SER A 97 6.59 1.46 -2.94
N PHE A 98 6.91 2.40 -2.07
CA PHE A 98 6.65 3.83 -2.27
C PHE A 98 7.98 4.54 -2.23
N GLU A 99 8.31 5.23 -3.32
CA GLU A 99 9.52 6.07 -3.41
C GLU A 99 9.10 7.52 -3.46
N LEU A 100 9.68 8.34 -2.59
CA LEU A 100 9.34 9.75 -2.45
C LEU A 100 10.55 10.61 -2.79
N GLN A 101 10.34 11.59 -3.68
CA GLN A 101 11.38 12.53 -4.09
C GLN A 101 10.86 13.96 -4.02
N PRO A 102 11.68 14.93 -3.56
CA PRO A 102 11.29 16.33 -3.65
C PRO A 102 11.01 16.71 -5.11
N ASP A 103 9.97 17.49 -5.33
CA ASP A 103 9.61 18.00 -6.65
C ASP A 103 9.09 19.42 -6.48
N GLY A 104 9.99 20.40 -6.65
CA GLY A 104 9.70 21.80 -6.33
C GLY A 104 9.33 21.94 -4.87
N ASP A 105 8.17 22.53 -4.59
CA ASP A 105 7.62 22.66 -3.23
C ASP A 105 6.84 21.43 -2.79
N GLY A 106 6.71 20.43 -3.66
CA GLY A 106 5.93 19.23 -3.39
C GLY A 106 6.78 17.97 -3.37
N THR A 107 6.12 16.85 -3.56
CA THR A 107 6.72 15.53 -3.54
C THR A 107 6.20 14.70 -4.70
N LYS A 108 7.13 14.08 -5.44
CA LYS A 108 6.78 13.03 -6.39
C LYS A 108 6.81 11.70 -5.66
N ILE A 109 5.68 11.03 -5.57
CA ILE A 109 5.58 9.69 -5.01
C ILE A 109 5.40 8.70 -6.15
N THR A 110 6.23 7.66 -6.17
CA THR A 110 6.13 6.55 -7.12
C THR A 110 5.74 5.30 -6.35
N TRP A 111 4.61 4.75 -6.71
CA TRP A 111 4.10 3.50 -6.15
C TRP A 111 4.43 2.37 -7.11
N GLY A 112 4.96 1.27 -6.58
CA GLY A 112 5.28 0.08 -7.36
C GLY A 112 4.79 -1.18 -6.69
N MET A 113 4.39 -2.17 -7.50
CA MET A 113 4.00 -3.49 -7.04
C MET A 113 4.65 -4.53 -7.93
N LYS A 114 5.35 -5.49 -7.32
CA LYS A 114 6.00 -6.60 -8.01
C LYS A 114 5.54 -7.92 -7.40
N GLY A 115 5.25 -8.89 -8.25
CA GLY A 115 4.86 -10.20 -7.79
C GLY A 115 4.64 -11.17 -8.93
N LYS A 116 4.01 -12.29 -8.61
CA LYS A 116 3.64 -13.31 -9.58
C LYS A 116 2.16 -13.58 -9.47
N LEU A 117 1.50 -13.65 -10.62
CA LEU A 117 0.08 -14.00 -10.68
C LEU A 117 -0.07 -15.49 -11.01
N PRO A 118 -1.09 -16.16 -10.46
CA PRO A 118 -1.41 -17.52 -10.88
C PRO A 118 -1.65 -17.57 -12.39
N TRP A 119 -1.12 -18.60 -13.05
CA TRP A 119 -1.19 -18.73 -14.50
C TRP A 119 -2.62 -18.71 -15.06
N PHE A 120 -3.59 -19.19 -14.29
CA PHE A 120 -4.98 -19.25 -14.74
C PHE A 120 -5.68 -17.87 -14.81
N LEU A 121 -4.98 -16.81 -14.42
CA LEU A 121 -5.49 -15.43 -14.54
C LEU A 121 -5.12 -14.77 -15.87
N PHE A 122 -4.42 -15.48 -16.74
CA PHE A 122 -4.01 -14.99 -18.06
C PHE A 122 -4.77 -15.60 -19.21
#